data_0b11d5ab568decbaaf0c0e1abce7b19b
#
_entry.id   0b11d5ab568decbaaf0c0e1abce7b19b
#
_cell.length_a   1.000
_cell.length_b   1.000
_cell.length_c   1.000
_cell.angle_alpha   90.00
_cell.angle_beta   90.00
_cell.angle_gamma   90.00
#
_symmetry.space_group_name_H-M   'P 1'
#
loop_
_entity.id
_entity.type
_entity.pdbx_description
1 polymer ?
#
loop_
_entity_poly.entity_id
_entity_poly.type
_entity_poly.pdbx_seq_one_letter_code
_entity_poly.pdbx_strand_id
1 'polypeptide(L)'
;MEIYPSLISSDLLNLEKTVRTLDAHCNGYHLDIMDNHFVPNLTWGPMFINAIRQITQHPLHIHAMVTHPEKYLSMLKLNTTDTFIFHYESVEIPEQKKNFRNHSSPQLESWNSD
;
A
#
# COMPACT_ATOMS: atom_id res chain seq x y z
N MET A 1 10.33 16.43 9.87
CA MET A 1 10.34 15.63 8.62
C MET A 1 9.88 14.22 8.91
N GLU A 2 8.93 13.73 8.13
CA GLU A 2 8.46 12.36 8.27
C GLU A 2 9.26 11.42 7.39
N ILE A 3 9.60 10.24 7.91
CA ILE A 3 10.41 9.24 7.22
C ILE A 3 9.56 7.98 7.05
N TYR A 4 9.38 7.57 5.79
CA TYR A 4 8.64 6.37 5.40
C TYR A 4 9.52 5.48 4.53
N PRO A 5 10.36 4.62 5.14
CA PRO A 5 11.23 3.75 4.34
C PRO A 5 10.43 2.77 3.51
N SER A 6 10.94 2.48 2.31
CA SER A 6 10.36 1.48 1.43
C SER A 6 10.91 0.11 1.76
N LEU A 7 10.03 -0.84 2.10
CA LEU A 7 10.45 -2.17 2.48
C LEU A 7 10.94 -3.03 1.31
N ILE A 8 10.61 -2.64 0.07
CA ILE A 8 11.11 -3.37 -1.10
C ILE A 8 12.63 -3.29 -1.24
N SER A 9 13.24 -2.26 -0.66
CA SER A 9 14.69 -2.05 -0.69
C SER A 9 15.41 -2.71 0.48
N SER A 10 14.69 -3.37 1.38
CA SER A 10 15.26 -4.00 2.56
C SER A 10 15.61 -5.46 2.31
N ASP A 11 16.14 -6.13 3.35
CA ASP A 11 16.39 -7.58 3.30
C ASP A 11 15.06 -8.31 3.39
N LEU A 12 14.56 -8.79 2.25
CA LEU A 12 13.23 -9.38 2.15
C LEU A 12 13.07 -10.69 2.95
N LEU A 13 14.18 -11.34 3.29
CA LEU A 13 14.14 -12.57 4.09
C LEU A 13 14.13 -12.30 5.60
N ASN A 14 14.34 -11.06 6.03
CA ASN A 14 14.39 -10.67 7.43
C ASN A 14 13.51 -9.45 7.72
N LEU A 15 12.34 -9.37 7.09
CA LEU A 15 11.48 -8.19 7.16
C LEU A 15 10.98 -7.90 8.56
N GLU A 16 10.60 -8.91 9.33
CA GLU A 16 10.14 -8.68 10.71
C GLU A 16 11.22 -8.01 11.55
N LYS A 17 12.45 -8.52 11.49
CA LYS A 17 13.57 -7.93 12.21
C LYS A 17 13.84 -6.50 11.76
N THR A 18 13.78 -6.26 10.44
CA THR A 18 13.98 -4.94 9.87
C THR A 18 12.93 -3.96 10.38
N VAL A 19 11.66 -4.33 10.35
CA VAL A 19 10.56 -3.47 10.82
C VAL A 19 10.73 -3.17 12.30
N ARG A 20 11.01 -4.16 13.12
CA ARG A 20 11.17 -3.96 14.56
C ARG A 20 12.35 -3.04 14.88
N THR A 21 13.42 -3.13 14.10
CA THR A 21 14.58 -2.24 14.27
C THR A 21 14.25 -0.82 13.84
N LEU A 22 13.53 -0.65 12.72
CA LEU A 22 13.22 0.66 12.16
C LEU A 22 12.11 1.40 12.90
N ASP A 23 11.23 0.68 13.61
CA ASP A 23 10.05 1.28 14.26
C ASP A 23 10.41 2.46 15.18
N ALA A 24 11.56 2.40 15.82
CA ALA A 24 12.00 3.49 16.71
C ALA A 24 12.55 4.69 15.94
N HIS A 25 12.76 4.57 14.64
CA HIS A 25 13.48 5.57 13.84
C HIS A 25 12.69 6.08 12.64
N CYS A 26 11.46 5.65 12.44
CA CYS A 26 10.66 6.08 11.30
C CYS A 26 9.23 6.43 11.72
N ASN A 27 8.50 7.02 10.78
CA ASN A 27 7.10 7.45 11.01
C ASN A 27 6.09 6.52 10.40
N GLY A 28 6.53 5.64 9.51
CA GLY A 28 5.69 4.67 8.84
C GLY A 28 6.47 3.92 7.78
N TYR A 29 5.78 3.19 6.94
CA TYR A 29 6.42 2.40 5.88
C TYR A 29 5.73 2.61 4.55
N HIS A 30 6.51 2.55 3.47
CA HIS A 30 6.00 2.60 2.12
C HIS A 30 6.06 1.19 1.53
N LEU A 31 4.92 0.70 1.05
CA LEU A 31 4.78 -0.64 0.51
C LEU A 31 4.21 -0.56 -0.91
N ASP A 32 5.00 -1.02 -1.88
CA ASP A 32 4.58 -1.02 -3.28
C ASP A 32 3.97 -2.37 -3.66
N ILE A 33 2.77 -2.33 -4.23
CA ILE A 33 2.13 -3.51 -4.83
C ILE A 33 2.21 -3.36 -6.35
N MET A 34 2.83 -4.33 -7.00
CA MET A 34 2.97 -4.38 -8.46
C MET A 34 2.49 -5.75 -8.96
N ASP A 35 1.65 -5.76 -9.99
CA ASP A 35 0.96 -6.96 -10.44
C ASP A 35 1.51 -7.56 -11.75
N ASN A 36 2.56 -6.98 -12.30
CA ASN A 36 3.12 -7.38 -13.61
C ASN A 36 2.13 -7.23 -14.77
N HIS A 37 1.16 -6.34 -14.62
CA HIS A 37 0.21 -5.97 -15.67
C HIS A 37 0.19 -4.46 -15.87
N PHE A 38 -0.13 -3.71 -14.82
CA PHE A 38 -0.11 -2.25 -14.85
C PHE A 38 1.32 -1.73 -14.99
N VAL A 39 2.28 -2.38 -14.32
CA VAL A 39 3.71 -2.10 -14.42
C VAL A 39 4.45 -3.41 -14.70
N PRO A 40 5.63 -3.39 -15.37
CA PRO A 40 6.36 -4.59 -15.74
C PRO A 40 7.20 -5.16 -14.59
N ASN A 41 6.59 -5.34 -13.44
CA ASN A 41 7.26 -5.90 -12.26
C ASN A 41 6.22 -6.56 -11.36
N LEU A 42 6.66 -7.49 -10.53
CA LEU A 42 5.80 -8.21 -9.60
C LEU A 42 6.39 -8.13 -8.20
N THR A 43 5.58 -7.73 -7.24
CA THR A 43 5.98 -7.71 -5.85
C THR A 43 5.12 -8.68 -5.04
N TRP A 44 4.50 -8.19 -3.99
CA TRP A 44 3.69 -8.97 -3.07
C TRP A 44 2.24 -8.52 -3.10
N GLY A 45 1.38 -9.29 -2.48
CA GLY A 45 -0.04 -9.02 -2.44
C GLY A 45 -0.56 -8.72 -1.04
N PRO A 46 -1.89 -8.76 -0.88
CA PRO A 46 -2.54 -8.41 0.38
C PRO A 46 -2.12 -9.25 1.58
N MET A 47 -1.81 -10.52 1.36
CA MET A 47 -1.37 -11.40 2.45
C MET A 47 -0.11 -10.85 3.13
N PHE A 48 0.84 -10.37 2.34
CA PHE A 48 2.06 -9.77 2.84
C PHE A 48 1.77 -8.47 3.59
N ILE A 49 0.96 -7.59 3.00
CA ILE A 49 0.62 -6.30 3.61
C ILE A 49 -0.07 -6.51 4.96
N ASN A 50 -1.02 -7.45 5.03
CA ASN A 50 -1.72 -7.74 6.27
C ASN A 50 -0.78 -8.29 7.34
N ALA A 51 0.25 -9.06 6.95
CA ALA A 51 1.26 -9.55 7.88
C ALA A 51 2.10 -8.40 8.45
N ILE A 52 2.51 -7.45 7.61
CA ILE A 52 3.24 -6.26 8.06
C ILE A 52 2.37 -5.43 9.01
N ARG A 53 1.06 -5.29 8.71
CA ARG A 53 0.14 -4.55 9.57
C ARG A 53 0.12 -5.11 11.01
N GLN A 54 0.34 -6.40 11.17
CA GLN A 54 0.31 -7.03 12.49
C GLN A 54 1.57 -6.79 13.33
N ILE A 55 2.69 -6.46 12.69
CA ILE A 55 3.96 -6.32 13.41
C ILE A 55 4.36 -4.87 13.68
N THR A 56 3.62 -3.90 13.20
CA THR A 56 3.89 -2.47 13.46
C THR A 56 2.58 -1.72 13.70
N GLN A 57 2.65 -0.67 14.52
CA GLN A 57 1.54 0.26 14.72
C GLN A 57 1.69 1.52 13.87
N HIS A 58 2.81 1.67 13.18
CA HIS A 58 3.06 2.84 12.33
C HIS A 58 2.13 2.85 11.11
N PRO A 59 1.80 4.04 10.59
CA PRO A 59 1.04 4.14 9.34
C PRO A 59 1.73 3.46 8.18
N LEU A 60 0.93 2.83 7.32
CA LEU A 60 1.39 2.21 6.08
C LEU A 60 0.90 3.03 4.90
N HIS A 61 1.80 3.37 4.00
CA HIS A 61 1.49 3.96 2.71
C HIS A 61 1.56 2.85 1.67
N ILE A 62 0.40 2.38 1.21
CA ILE A 62 0.30 1.31 0.23
C ILE A 62 0.16 1.92 -1.15
N HIS A 63 1.16 1.76 -1.99
CA HIS A 63 1.15 2.26 -3.35
C HIS A 63 0.80 1.12 -4.30
N ALA A 64 -0.43 1.11 -4.79
CA ALA A 64 -0.96 0.04 -5.64
C ALA A 64 -0.77 0.40 -7.12
N MET A 65 0.26 -0.14 -7.71
CA MET A 65 0.53 -0.05 -9.15
C MET A 65 -0.03 -1.30 -9.82
N VAL A 66 -1.35 -1.37 -9.89
CA VAL A 66 -2.08 -2.57 -10.31
C VAL A 66 -3.28 -2.20 -11.17
N THR A 67 -3.71 -3.14 -12.00
CA THR A 67 -5.04 -3.09 -12.61
C THR A 67 -6.05 -3.47 -11.53
N HIS A 68 -7.22 -2.87 -11.53
CA HIS A 68 -8.30 -3.14 -10.56
C HIS A 68 -7.88 -2.94 -9.10
N PRO A 69 -7.38 -1.76 -8.73
CA PRO A 69 -6.94 -1.51 -7.35
C PRO A 69 -8.05 -1.73 -6.30
N GLU A 70 -9.32 -1.57 -6.67
CA GLU A 70 -10.45 -1.81 -5.79
C GLU A 70 -10.48 -3.23 -5.24
N LYS A 71 -10.02 -4.21 -6.02
CA LYS A 71 -9.96 -5.61 -5.57
C LYS A 71 -8.91 -5.80 -4.48
N TYR A 72 -7.78 -5.09 -4.61
CA TYR A 72 -6.71 -5.17 -3.60
C TYR A 72 -7.15 -4.49 -2.31
N LEU A 73 -7.76 -3.32 -2.42
CA LEU A 73 -8.23 -2.59 -1.25
C LEU A 73 -9.21 -3.42 -0.41
N SER A 74 -10.11 -4.16 -1.06
CA SER A 74 -11.10 -4.98 -0.37
C SER A 74 -10.47 -6.13 0.43
N MET A 75 -9.25 -6.54 0.09
CA MET A 75 -8.54 -7.63 0.76
C MET A 75 -7.59 -7.16 1.86
N LEU A 76 -7.35 -5.86 1.97
CA LEU A 76 -6.41 -5.29 2.93
C LEU A 76 -7.10 -4.97 4.26
N LYS A 77 -6.43 -5.28 5.37
CA LYS A 77 -6.91 -4.97 6.73
C LYS A 77 -6.19 -3.73 7.23
N LEU A 78 -6.61 -2.57 6.74
CA LEU A 78 -5.91 -1.31 7.01
C LEU A 78 -6.58 -0.52 8.13
N ASN A 79 -5.78 0.30 8.82
CA ASN A 79 -6.23 1.23 9.84
C ASN A 79 -6.59 2.58 9.23
N THR A 80 -7.27 3.44 10.01
CA THR A 80 -7.61 4.78 9.56
C THR A 80 -6.39 5.65 9.32
N THR A 81 -5.25 5.31 9.93
CA THR A 81 -3.99 6.04 9.74
C THR A 81 -3.22 5.59 8.50
N ASP A 82 -3.64 4.51 7.86
CA ASP A 82 -3.01 4.02 6.65
C ASP A 82 -3.51 4.78 5.44
N THR A 83 -2.70 4.81 4.37
CA THR A 83 -3.03 5.47 3.12
C THR A 83 -2.92 4.47 1.98
N PHE A 84 -3.95 4.41 1.15
CA PHE A 84 -3.95 3.58 -0.06
C PHE A 84 -3.85 4.49 -1.27
N ILE A 85 -2.73 4.40 -1.99
CA ILE A 85 -2.43 5.23 -3.15
C ILE A 85 -2.63 4.38 -4.40
N PHE A 86 -3.46 4.84 -5.31
CA PHE A 86 -3.73 4.12 -6.55
C PHE A 86 -3.63 5.07 -7.74
N HIS A 87 -3.49 4.50 -8.94
CA HIS A 87 -3.45 5.28 -10.17
C HIS A 87 -4.85 5.40 -10.73
N TYR A 88 -5.33 6.62 -10.87
CA TYR A 88 -6.69 6.89 -11.30
C TYR A 88 -7.00 6.25 -12.65
N GLU A 89 -6.02 6.23 -13.56
CA GLU A 89 -6.16 5.61 -14.87
C GLU A 89 -6.34 4.09 -14.82
N SER A 90 -6.02 3.44 -13.71
CA SER A 90 -6.23 2.01 -13.54
C SER A 90 -7.67 1.66 -13.20
N VAL A 91 -8.50 2.64 -12.86
CA VAL A 91 -9.91 2.46 -12.54
C VAL A 91 -10.73 2.86 -13.76
N GLU A 92 -11.13 1.87 -14.56
CA GLU A 92 -11.75 2.13 -15.87
C GLU A 92 -13.23 2.49 -15.79
N ILE A 93 -13.95 1.96 -14.80
CA ILE A 93 -15.40 2.07 -14.71
C ILE A 93 -15.77 3.17 -13.71
N PRO A 94 -16.64 4.15 -14.09
CA PRO A 94 -17.02 5.24 -13.19
C PRO A 94 -17.57 4.80 -11.84
N GLU A 95 -18.26 3.67 -11.79
CA GLU A 95 -18.81 3.11 -10.56
C GLU A 95 -17.72 2.67 -9.60
N GLN A 96 -16.63 2.10 -10.12
CA GLN A 96 -15.48 1.73 -9.30
C GLN A 96 -14.82 2.97 -8.70
N LYS A 97 -14.76 4.05 -9.48
CA LYS A 97 -14.23 5.33 -8.98
C LYS A 97 -15.07 5.88 -7.84
N LYS A 98 -16.39 5.73 -7.91
CA LYS A 98 -17.30 6.11 -6.82
C LYS A 98 -17.03 5.29 -5.55
N ASN A 99 -16.79 4.00 -5.71
CA ASN A 99 -16.50 3.12 -4.57
C ASN A 99 -15.28 3.59 -3.79
N PHE A 100 -14.22 4.03 -4.48
CA PHE A 100 -13.07 4.61 -3.81
C PHE A 100 -13.42 5.90 -3.08
N ARG A 101 -14.22 6.77 -3.68
CA ARG A 101 -14.61 8.05 -3.07
C ARG A 101 -15.44 7.87 -1.80
N ASN A 102 -16.21 6.80 -1.73
CA ASN A 102 -17.10 6.52 -0.59
C ASN A 102 -16.44 5.70 0.50
N HIS A 103 -15.17 5.30 0.31
CA HIS A 103 -14.45 4.52 1.31
C HIS A 103 -14.00 5.44 2.45
N SER A 104 -14.48 5.17 3.65
CA SER A 104 -14.23 6.03 4.80
C SER A 104 -12.90 5.77 5.51
N SER A 105 -12.29 4.62 5.27
CA SER A 105 -11.04 4.20 5.91
C SER A 105 -10.46 3.03 5.12
N PRO A 106 -9.18 3.05 4.76
CA PRO A 106 -8.14 4.02 5.06
C PRO A 106 -8.23 5.28 4.21
N GLN A 107 -7.27 6.19 4.35
CA GLN A 107 -7.18 7.36 3.48
C GLN A 107 -6.87 6.92 2.05
N LEU A 108 -7.53 7.54 1.08
CA LEU A 108 -7.34 7.21 -0.33
C LEU A 108 -6.71 8.38 -1.05
N GLU A 109 -5.65 8.09 -1.82
CA GLU A 109 -5.00 9.08 -2.66
C GLU A 109 -4.94 8.56 -4.10
N SER A 110 -5.25 9.44 -5.04
CA SER A 110 -5.17 9.14 -6.45
C SER A 110 -3.93 9.79 -7.05
N TRP A 111 -3.16 9.01 -7.76
CA TRP A 111 -2.00 9.50 -8.50
C TRP A 111 -2.34 9.56 -9.98
N ASN A 112 -2.24 10.78 -10.56
CA ASN A 112 -2.28 10.98 -12.01
C ASN A 112 -0.86 11.10 -12.51
N SER A 113 -0.46 10.16 -13.38
CA SER A 113 0.90 10.09 -13.91
C SER A 113 1.04 10.77 -15.27
N ASP A 114 0.16 11.69 -15.60
CA ASP A 114 0.19 12.44 -16.88
C ASP A 114 1.40 13.35 -17.00
#